data_e069ad4ebd73d1b7496e79deda79c351
#
_entry.id   e069ad4ebd73d1b7496e79deda79c351
#
_cell.length_a   1.000
_cell.length_b   1.000
_cell.length_c   1.000
_cell.angle_alpha   90.00
_cell.angle_beta   90.00
_cell.angle_gamma   90.00
#
_symmetry.space_group_name_H-M   'P 1'
#
loop_
_entity.id
_entity.type
_entity.pdbx_description
1 polymer ?
#
loop_
_entity_poly.entity_id
_entity_poly.type
_entity_poly.pdbx_seq_one_letter_code
_entity_poly.pdbx_strand_id
1 'polypeptide(L)'
;MVVIPGASLGPEYLEMKPANTAQLSTIQRLSRFLHLDIPEVWVRFLMAIVGLTLAFVAALFSTVSRESGNLWATLVLASVALLLAVIVGLTTVPYLARRVAGAGIRDAFDYDVTKVGIVYVAIVLLIGIAALNTGNNLLYIVVASMLAAILVSGFASAIVLRALELNVRLPEHVFAGRSMLGRIVLRNPRRWLPSFSVNVVSVEKDNFGKHWHWMPATFAVPPGRPPEKQWLRFRDYRLQRVSKSEAPQAIFEGTTYFPYIPAGSELAADLELRFNRRGRYQQKSFGLATRFPFAFLTKTRRVPLIREIIVYPRVEPTDEFFEVLPMITGEFETFARGRGDDLYLIREYMPEDSARHVDWKATAKSGSLKVREFSREDERKLRIVFDNPDQGVVAERAYEDAIALAASLSWHFAGVNTEISFVSQGYSGEPDIYRFLAHLAVAQPQPLPSVVERLEPSDDYNIILTTQPRGGIPTALWACSYFIFIGPK
;
A
#
# COMPACT_ATOMS: atom_id res chain seq x y z
N MET A 1 9.96 -26.73 41.29
CA MET A 1 9.57 -28.02 40.68
C MET A 1 8.05 -28.13 40.71
N VAL A 2 7.38 -27.54 39.70
CA VAL A 2 5.93 -27.69 39.51
C VAL A 2 5.75 -27.92 37.98
N VAL A 3 5.28 -29.10 37.66
CA VAL A 3 5.02 -29.62 36.32
C VAL A 3 3.66 -29.07 35.86
N ILE A 4 3.63 -28.43 34.70
CA ILE A 4 2.40 -28.04 34.01
C ILE A 4 2.14 -29.07 32.90
N PRO A 5 0.96 -29.72 32.84
CA PRO A 5 0.65 -30.73 31.84
C PRO A 5 0.37 -30.12 30.48
N GLY A 6 0.93 -30.71 29.45
CA GLY A 6 0.76 -30.34 28.06
C GLY A 6 -0.65 -30.57 27.54
N ALA A 7 -1.15 -29.57 26.81
CA ALA A 7 -2.30 -29.69 25.93
C ALA A 7 -1.81 -30.12 24.54
N SER A 8 -2.09 -31.37 24.18
CA SER A 8 -1.89 -31.89 22.82
C SER A 8 -3.01 -31.35 21.91
N LEU A 9 -2.67 -30.40 21.02
CA LEU A 9 -3.49 -30.08 19.86
C LEU A 9 -3.17 -31.09 18.74
N GLY A 10 -4.12 -31.98 18.50
CA GLY A 10 -4.08 -32.91 17.38
C GLY A 10 -4.22 -32.17 16.05
N PRO A 11 -3.53 -32.61 14.98
CA PRO A 11 -3.74 -32.07 13.67
C PRO A 11 -5.05 -32.60 13.08
N GLU A 12 -6.01 -31.72 12.96
CA GLU A 12 -7.21 -31.94 12.15
C GLU A 12 -6.80 -31.86 10.67
N TYR A 13 -6.46 -32.99 10.09
CA TYR A 13 -6.35 -33.13 8.66
C TYR A 13 -7.74 -32.98 8.05
N LEU A 14 -8.02 -31.80 7.47
CA LEU A 14 -9.11 -31.62 6.54
C LEU A 14 -8.89 -32.60 5.37
N GLU A 15 -9.62 -33.70 5.39
CA GLU A 15 -9.82 -34.56 4.23
C GLU A 15 -10.37 -33.72 3.07
N MET A 16 -9.48 -33.27 2.19
CA MET A 16 -9.89 -32.80 0.88
C MET A 16 -10.44 -34.00 0.12
N LYS A 17 -11.76 -34.06 0.04
CA LYS A 17 -12.48 -34.93 -0.90
C LYS A 17 -11.81 -34.84 -2.28
N PRO A 18 -11.46 -35.95 -2.94
CA PRO A 18 -10.87 -35.91 -4.27
C PRO A 18 -11.89 -35.29 -5.22
N ALA A 19 -11.52 -34.12 -5.73
CA ALA A 19 -12.24 -33.48 -6.83
C ALA A 19 -12.27 -34.45 -8.01
N ASN A 20 -13.46 -34.69 -8.52
CA ASN A 20 -13.85 -35.28 -9.79
C ASN A 20 -12.67 -35.71 -10.65
N THR A 21 -12.61 -36.99 -10.93
CA THR A 21 -11.85 -37.59 -12.04
C THR A 21 -12.33 -36.98 -13.37
N ALA A 22 -11.94 -35.72 -13.60
CA ALA A 22 -12.03 -35.11 -14.91
C ALA A 22 -11.21 -35.99 -15.88
N GLN A 23 -11.82 -36.39 -16.96
CA GLN A 23 -11.27 -37.17 -18.06
C GLN A 23 -9.81 -36.72 -18.33
N LEU A 24 -8.87 -37.57 -17.94
CA LEU A 24 -7.48 -37.41 -18.28
C LEU A 24 -7.37 -37.26 -19.78
N SER A 25 -6.78 -36.15 -20.26
CA SER A 25 -6.57 -35.95 -21.68
C SER A 25 -5.80 -37.15 -22.28
N THR A 26 -6.07 -37.51 -23.50
CA THR A 26 -5.41 -38.62 -24.21
C THR A 26 -3.89 -38.54 -24.11
N ILE A 27 -3.33 -37.33 -24.02
CA ILE A 27 -1.93 -37.04 -23.85
C ILE A 27 -1.39 -37.45 -22.50
N GLN A 28 -2.16 -37.24 -21.43
CA GLN A 28 -1.77 -37.68 -20.07
C GLN A 28 -1.81 -39.20 -19.89
N ARG A 29 -2.65 -39.90 -20.66
CA ARG A 29 -2.63 -41.37 -20.70
C ARG A 29 -1.39 -41.89 -21.44
N LEU A 30 -0.99 -41.22 -22.55
CA LEU A 30 0.18 -41.59 -23.32
C LEU A 30 1.51 -41.33 -22.55
N SER A 31 1.60 -40.24 -21.82
CA SER A 31 2.80 -39.91 -21.02
C SER A 31 3.03 -40.89 -19.85
N ARG A 32 1.95 -41.41 -19.24
CA ARG A 32 2.05 -42.48 -18.25
C ARG A 32 2.52 -43.81 -18.82
N PHE A 33 2.12 -44.11 -20.06
CA PHE A 33 2.52 -45.34 -20.73
C PHE A 33 4.01 -45.33 -21.09
N LEU A 34 4.55 -44.16 -21.37
CA LEU A 34 5.95 -43.99 -21.82
C LEU A 34 6.93 -43.64 -20.69
N HIS A 35 6.47 -43.51 -19.43
CA HIS A 35 7.28 -43.08 -18.24
C HIS A 35 8.09 -41.80 -18.49
N LEU A 36 7.64 -40.94 -19.40
CA LEU A 36 8.29 -39.67 -19.70
C LEU A 36 7.42 -38.54 -19.16
N ASP A 37 7.91 -37.88 -18.08
CA ASP A 37 7.35 -36.64 -17.57
C ASP A 37 7.67 -35.46 -18.51
N ILE A 38 7.13 -35.51 -19.74
CA ILE A 38 7.28 -34.41 -20.71
C ILE A 38 6.18 -33.39 -20.38
N PRO A 39 6.52 -32.15 -20.02
CA PRO A 39 5.52 -31.11 -19.79
C PRO A 39 4.60 -30.96 -20.99
N GLU A 40 3.30 -30.92 -20.78
CA GLU A 40 2.27 -30.79 -21.80
C GLU A 40 2.53 -29.67 -22.84
N VAL A 41 3.26 -28.65 -22.40
CA VAL A 41 3.70 -27.52 -23.24
C VAL A 41 4.64 -27.95 -24.35
N TRP A 42 5.62 -28.80 -24.06
CA TRP A 42 6.57 -29.30 -25.04
C TRP A 42 5.93 -30.22 -26.08
N VAL A 43 4.97 -31.03 -25.66
CA VAL A 43 4.21 -31.91 -26.59
C VAL A 43 3.37 -31.09 -27.56
N ARG A 44 2.71 -30.06 -27.06
CA ARG A 44 1.91 -29.15 -27.92
C ARG A 44 2.80 -28.31 -28.85
N PHE A 45 3.93 -27.85 -28.35
CA PHE A 45 4.91 -27.10 -29.12
C PHE A 45 5.49 -27.97 -30.26
N LEU A 46 5.82 -29.21 -29.95
CA LEU A 46 6.33 -30.18 -30.91
C LEU A 46 5.25 -30.51 -31.95
N MET A 47 4.00 -30.73 -31.55
CA MET A 47 2.87 -30.92 -32.47
C MET A 47 2.65 -29.71 -33.39
N ALA A 48 2.83 -28.50 -32.85
CA ALA A 48 2.71 -27.28 -33.66
C ALA A 48 3.83 -27.17 -34.72
N ILE A 49 5.08 -27.49 -34.34
CA ILE A 49 6.21 -27.52 -35.26
C ILE A 49 5.97 -28.57 -36.37
N VAL A 50 5.57 -29.79 -36.00
CA VAL A 50 5.28 -30.87 -36.97
C VAL A 50 4.13 -30.46 -37.89
N GLY A 51 3.05 -29.88 -37.35
CA GLY A 51 1.93 -29.40 -38.17
C GLY A 51 2.33 -28.28 -39.12
N LEU A 52 3.17 -27.35 -38.67
CA LEU A 52 3.66 -26.25 -39.50
C LEU A 52 4.61 -26.74 -40.63
N THR A 53 5.52 -27.67 -40.29
CA THR A 53 6.42 -28.29 -41.29
C THR A 53 5.64 -29.09 -42.32
N LEU A 54 4.61 -29.85 -41.92
CA LEU A 54 3.73 -30.55 -42.86
C LEU A 54 2.96 -29.58 -43.75
N ALA A 55 2.45 -28.50 -43.20
CA ALA A 55 1.77 -27.44 -43.98
C ALA A 55 2.73 -26.79 -44.98
N PHE A 56 3.97 -26.54 -44.58
CA PHE A 56 5.00 -25.99 -45.48
C PHE A 56 5.37 -26.96 -46.60
N VAL A 57 5.55 -28.25 -46.30
CA VAL A 57 5.83 -29.28 -47.29
C VAL A 57 4.66 -29.40 -48.26
N ALA A 58 3.41 -29.43 -47.78
CA ALA A 58 2.22 -29.47 -48.65
C ALA A 58 2.12 -28.25 -49.57
N ALA A 59 2.49 -27.04 -49.07
CA ALA A 59 2.54 -25.81 -49.85
C ALA A 59 3.62 -25.90 -50.96
N LEU A 60 4.83 -26.44 -50.65
CA LEU A 60 5.89 -26.65 -51.62
C LEU A 60 5.47 -27.64 -52.71
N PHE A 61 4.87 -28.78 -52.34
CA PHE A 61 4.37 -29.74 -53.32
C PHE A 61 3.21 -29.18 -54.17
N SER A 62 2.40 -28.26 -53.61
CA SER A 62 1.37 -27.54 -54.38
C SER A 62 1.98 -26.68 -55.48
N THR A 63 3.11 -25.98 -55.20
CA THR A 63 3.79 -25.18 -56.24
C THR A 63 4.39 -26.06 -57.35
N VAL A 64 5.03 -27.16 -56.97
CA VAL A 64 5.58 -28.14 -57.96
C VAL A 64 4.47 -28.76 -58.79
N SER A 65 3.32 -29.11 -58.17
CA SER A 65 2.16 -29.68 -58.89
C SER A 65 1.52 -28.68 -59.87
N ARG A 66 1.60 -27.39 -59.52
CA ARG A 66 1.15 -26.32 -60.43
C ARG A 66 2.04 -26.22 -61.68
N GLU A 67 3.36 -26.32 -61.52
CA GLU A 67 4.32 -26.31 -62.61
C GLU A 67 4.14 -27.52 -63.54
N SER A 68 3.73 -28.69 -63.02
CA SER A 68 3.42 -29.91 -63.77
C SER A 68 2.04 -29.90 -64.44
N GLY A 69 1.26 -28.81 -64.29
CA GLY A 69 -0.04 -28.62 -64.92
C GLY A 69 -1.21 -29.37 -64.28
N ASN A 70 -1.02 -30.03 -63.16
CA ASN A 70 -2.06 -30.80 -62.46
C ASN A 70 -2.85 -29.92 -61.50
N LEU A 71 -3.90 -29.22 -62.01
CA LEU A 71 -4.69 -28.28 -61.22
C LEU A 71 -5.42 -28.91 -60.03
N TRP A 72 -5.88 -30.17 -60.16
CA TRP A 72 -6.56 -30.84 -59.04
C TRP A 72 -5.63 -31.16 -57.90
N ALA A 73 -4.44 -31.64 -58.16
CA ALA A 73 -3.43 -31.91 -57.13
C ALA A 73 -2.99 -30.60 -56.44
N THR A 74 -2.82 -29.53 -57.22
CA THR A 74 -2.50 -28.20 -56.67
C THR A 74 -3.57 -27.69 -55.69
N LEU A 75 -4.85 -27.82 -56.08
CA LEU A 75 -5.98 -27.37 -55.24
C LEU A 75 -6.08 -28.18 -53.94
N VAL A 76 -5.95 -29.52 -54.04
CA VAL A 76 -6.00 -30.38 -52.86
C VAL A 76 -4.83 -30.10 -51.88
N LEU A 77 -3.60 -30.01 -52.40
CA LEU A 77 -2.42 -29.74 -51.56
C LEU A 77 -2.46 -28.35 -50.92
N ALA A 78 -2.91 -27.33 -51.66
CA ALA A 78 -3.09 -25.98 -51.10
C ALA A 78 -4.16 -25.95 -50.01
N SER A 79 -5.27 -26.67 -50.22
CA SER A 79 -6.35 -26.78 -49.23
C SER A 79 -5.88 -27.50 -47.96
N VAL A 80 -5.09 -28.57 -48.09
CA VAL A 80 -4.51 -29.30 -46.95
C VAL A 80 -3.52 -28.43 -46.22
N ALA A 81 -2.65 -27.69 -46.90
CA ALA A 81 -1.70 -26.77 -46.29
C ALA A 81 -2.42 -25.66 -45.48
N LEU A 82 -3.47 -25.09 -46.08
CA LEU A 82 -4.28 -24.05 -45.40
C LEU A 82 -4.99 -24.62 -44.17
N LEU A 83 -5.61 -25.80 -44.31
CA LEU A 83 -6.34 -26.43 -43.19
C LEU A 83 -5.41 -26.78 -42.03
N LEU A 84 -4.21 -27.31 -42.30
CA LEU A 84 -3.20 -27.57 -41.28
C LEU A 84 -2.75 -26.29 -40.59
N ALA A 85 -2.49 -25.21 -41.35
CA ALA A 85 -2.11 -23.92 -40.79
C ALA A 85 -3.21 -23.34 -39.89
N VAL A 86 -4.49 -23.44 -40.32
CA VAL A 86 -5.63 -22.98 -39.52
C VAL A 86 -5.80 -23.82 -38.26
N ILE A 87 -5.68 -25.15 -38.32
CA ILE A 87 -5.77 -26.01 -37.13
C ILE A 87 -4.66 -25.66 -36.11
N VAL A 88 -3.41 -25.53 -36.57
CA VAL A 88 -2.29 -25.13 -35.72
C VAL A 88 -2.52 -23.74 -35.13
N GLY A 89 -2.97 -22.79 -35.95
CA GLY A 89 -3.30 -21.44 -35.49
C GLY A 89 -4.38 -21.41 -34.40
N LEU A 90 -5.51 -22.10 -34.65
CA LEU A 90 -6.64 -22.13 -33.73
C LEU A 90 -6.38 -22.91 -32.42
N THR A 91 -5.52 -23.92 -32.45
CA THR A 91 -5.24 -24.76 -31.26
C THR A 91 -4.05 -24.24 -30.44
N THR A 92 -3.02 -23.78 -31.13
CA THR A 92 -1.74 -23.44 -30.46
C THR A 92 -1.67 -21.98 -30.05
N VAL A 93 -2.14 -21.06 -30.92
CA VAL A 93 -2.06 -19.61 -30.64
C VAL A 93 -2.91 -19.21 -29.43
N PRO A 94 -4.19 -19.59 -29.26
CA PRO A 94 -4.96 -19.23 -28.08
C PRO A 94 -4.44 -19.88 -26.78
N TYR A 95 -3.91 -21.10 -26.92
CA TYR A 95 -3.32 -21.79 -25.77
C TYR A 95 -2.02 -21.12 -25.30
N LEU A 96 -1.11 -20.79 -26.21
CA LEU A 96 0.08 -20.00 -25.88
C LEU A 96 -0.30 -18.61 -25.36
N ALA A 97 -1.22 -17.92 -26.01
CA ALA A 97 -1.66 -16.60 -25.60
C ALA A 97 -2.25 -16.59 -24.17
N ARG A 98 -3.07 -17.59 -23.82
CA ARG A 98 -3.64 -17.71 -22.47
C ARG A 98 -2.61 -18.06 -21.41
N ARG A 99 -1.63 -18.88 -21.72
CA ARG A 99 -0.59 -19.33 -20.77
C ARG A 99 0.54 -18.32 -20.66
N VAL A 100 0.90 -17.70 -21.76
CA VAL A 100 1.88 -16.62 -21.84
C VAL A 100 1.31 -15.33 -21.21
N ALA A 101 0.02 -15.05 -21.38
CA ALA A 101 -0.66 -13.96 -20.70
C ALA A 101 -0.90 -14.23 -19.19
N GLY A 102 -0.83 -15.49 -18.75
CA GLY A 102 -1.25 -15.89 -17.39
C GLY A 102 -0.17 -15.92 -16.31
N ALA A 103 1.10 -16.03 -16.59
CA ALA A 103 2.03 -16.41 -15.51
C ALA A 103 3.50 -15.94 -15.58
N GLY A 104 3.90 -15.01 -16.38
CA GLY A 104 5.32 -14.61 -16.34
C GLY A 104 5.80 -13.73 -17.48
N ILE A 105 5.05 -13.63 -18.55
CA ILE A 105 5.39 -12.75 -19.66
C ILE A 105 4.84 -11.35 -19.45
N ARG A 106 3.80 -11.17 -18.66
CA ARG A 106 3.35 -9.84 -18.25
C ARG A 106 4.47 -9.04 -17.57
N ASP A 107 5.25 -9.68 -16.70
CA ASP A 107 6.39 -9.02 -16.06
C ASP A 107 7.60 -8.86 -16.99
N ALA A 108 7.71 -9.68 -18.03
CA ALA A 108 8.79 -9.59 -19.03
C ALA A 108 8.50 -8.58 -20.14
N PHE A 109 7.24 -8.30 -20.43
CA PHE A 109 6.79 -7.46 -21.55
C PHE A 109 5.93 -6.25 -21.14
N ASP A 110 6.15 -5.68 -19.93
CA ASP A 110 5.57 -4.37 -19.57
C ASP A 110 6.25 -3.26 -20.42
N TYR A 111 5.88 -3.20 -21.69
CA TYR A 111 6.27 -2.14 -22.62
C TYR A 111 5.06 -1.29 -22.94
N ASP A 112 5.15 -0.03 -22.59
CA ASP A 112 4.17 0.97 -23.03
C ASP A 112 4.72 1.76 -24.21
N VAL A 113 3.93 1.83 -25.27
CA VAL A 113 4.30 2.64 -26.45
C VAL A 113 4.13 4.11 -26.10
N THR A 114 5.19 4.89 -26.28
CA THR A 114 5.15 6.33 -26.04
C THR A 114 4.44 7.06 -27.18
N LYS A 115 4.05 8.33 -26.98
CA LYS A 115 3.52 9.18 -28.06
C LYS A 115 4.51 9.29 -29.22
N VAL A 116 5.81 9.40 -28.89
CA VAL A 116 6.90 9.44 -29.90
C VAL A 116 6.98 8.12 -30.66
N GLY A 117 6.82 6.99 -29.95
CA GLY A 117 6.79 5.67 -30.56
C GLY A 117 5.63 5.50 -31.54
N ILE A 118 4.42 5.98 -31.20
CA ILE A 118 3.26 5.93 -32.11
C ILE A 118 3.53 6.71 -33.39
N VAL A 119 4.04 7.94 -33.27
CA VAL A 119 4.39 8.77 -34.43
C VAL A 119 5.47 8.09 -35.28
N TYR A 120 6.49 7.53 -34.62
CA TYR A 120 7.55 6.80 -35.33
C TYR A 120 7.02 5.59 -36.10
N VAL A 121 6.17 4.76 -35.50
CA VAL A 121 5.53 3.62 -36.16
C VAL A 121 4.66 4.09 -37.34
N ALA A 122 3.93 5.20 -37.20
CA ALA A 122 3.14 5.76 -38.30
C ALA A 122 4.02 6.18 -39.48
N ILE A 123 5.18 6.77 -39.21
CA ILE A 123 6.17 7.14 -40.26
C ILE A 123 6.73 5.87 -40.93
N VAL A 124 7.06 4.83 -40.15
CA VAL A 124 7.55 3.55 -40.67
C VAL A 124 6.52 2.93 -41.62
N LEU A 125 5.26 2.93 -41.22
CA LEU A 125 4.15 2.42 -42.06
C LEU A 125 3.98 3.22 -43.36
N LEU A 126 4.04 4.54 -43.26
CA LEU A 126 3.91 5.41 -44.44
C LEU A 126 5.05 5.18 -45.45
N ILE A 127 6.29 5.12 -44.97
CA ILE A 127 7.45 4.84 -45.82
C ILE A 127 7.36 3.39 -46.37
N GLY A 128 6.88 2.43 -45.55
CA GLY A 128 6.67 1.05 -45.97
C GLY A 128 5.66 0.92 -47.12
N ILE A 129 4.53 1.64 -47.02
CA ILE A 129 3.52 1.68 -48.12
C ILE A 129 4.13 2.31 -49.38
N ALA A 130 4.89 3.40 -49.23
CA ALA A 130 5.58 4.01 -50.37
C ALA A 130 6.62 3.06 -50.98
N ALA A 131 7.37 2.30 -50.19
CA ALA A 131 8.32 1.30 -50.66
C ALA A 131 7.63 0.19 -51.46
N LEU A 132 6.49 -0.33 -51.01
CA LEU A 132 5.69 -1.33 -51.67
C LEU A 132 5.14 -0.79 -53.02
N ASN A 133 4.71 0.45 -53.06
CA ASN A 133 4.13 1.06 -54.25
C ASN A 133 5.18 1.41 -55.30
N THR A 134 6.37 1.82 -54.90
CA THR A 134 7.44 2.22 -55.84
C THR A 134 8.41 1.12 -56.21
N GLY A 135 8.42 0.00 -55.46
CA GLY A 135 9.38 -1.10 -55.65
C GLY A 135 10.85 -0.70 -55.44
N ASN A 136 11.10 0.42 -54.77
CA ASN A 136 12.45 0.96 -54.60
C ASN A 136 13.20 0.27 -53.46
N ASN A 137 14.30 -0.41 -53.77
CA ASN A 137 15.12 -1.14 -52.80
C ASN A 137 15.69 -0.27 -51.68
N LEU A 138 15.98 1.02 -51.95
CA LEU A 138 16.47 1.91 -50.90
C LEU A 138 15.43 2.17 -49.83
N LEU A 139 14.15 2.28 -50.18
CA LEU A 139 13.08 2.47 -49.20
C LEU A 139 12.90 1.23 -48.31
N TYR A 140 13.09 0.02 -48.83
CA TYR A 140 13.05 -1.22 -48.04
C TYR A 140 14.19 -1.24 -46.99
N ILE A 141 15.40 -0.80 -47.38
CA ILE A 141 16.54 -0.68 -46.43
C ILE A 141 16.24 0.32 -45.32
N VAL A 142 15.65 1.47 -45.67
CA VAL A 142 15.24 2.47 -44.67
C VAL A 142 14.20 1.89 -43.72
N VAL A 143 13.15 1.26 -44.23
CA VAL A 143 12.12 0.62 -43.40
C VAL A 143 12.73 -0.45 -42.49
N ALA A 144 13.59 -1.29 -43.02
CA ALA A 144 14.27 -2.36 -42.28
C ALA A 144 15.14 -1.76 -41.13
N SER A 145 15.88 -0.68 -41.41
CA SER A 145 16.68 0.00 -40.37
C SER A 145 15.82 0.65 -39.30
N MET A 146 14.69 1.24 -39.71
CA MET A 146 13.75 1.82 -38.75
C MET A 146 13.10 0.75 -37.86
N LEU A 147 12.72 -0.41 -38.41
CA LEU A 147 12.22 -1.53 -37.62
C LEU A 147 13.29 -2.10 -36.70
N ALA A 148 14.52 -2.21 -37.17
CA ALA A 148 15.65 -2.64 -36.34
C ALA A 148 15.87 -1.70 -35.16
N ALA A 149 15.70 -0.38 -35.31
CA ALA A 149 15.80 0.59 -34.23
C ALA A 149 14.75 0.33 -33.13
N ILE A 150 13.51 -0.06 -33.48
CA ILE A 150 12.49 -0.43 -32.49
C ILE A 150 12.93 -1.67 -31.69
N LEU A 151 13.44 -2.71 -32.39
CA LEU A 151 13.90 -3.93 -31.74
C LEU A 151 15.09 -3.66 -30.81
N VAL A 152 16.07 -2.89 -31.27
CA VAL A 152 17.23 -2.46 -30.48
C VAL A 152 16.78 -1.66 -29.25
N SER A 153 15.80 -0.76 -29.42
CA SER A 153 15.23 0.02 -28.29
C SER A 153 14.63 -0.88 -27.23
N GLY A 154 13.85 -1.87 -27.62
CA GLY A 154 13.26 -2.81 -26.67
C GLY A 154 14.31 -3.64 -25.94
N PHE A 155 15.31 -4.15 -26.65
CA PHE A 155 16.39 -4.96 -26.07
C PHE A 155 17.30 -4.14 -25.15
N ALA A 156 17.72 -2.95 -25.58
CA ALA A 156 18.55 -2.04 -24.78
C ALA A 156 17.85 -1.63 -23.49
N SER A 157 16.55 -1.28 -23.54
CA SER A 157 15.74 -0.97 -22.36
C SER A 157 15.73 -2.11 -21.34
N ALA A 158 15.58 -3.35 -21.81
CA ALA A 158 15.58 -4.52 -20.95
C ALA A 158 16.94 -4.73 -20.27
N ILE A 159 18.04 -4.55 -21.01
CA ILE A 159 19.39 -4.67 -20.49
C ILE A 159 19.66 -3.60 -19.43
N VAL A 160 19.30 -2.36 -19.67
CA VAL A 160 19.53 -1.23 -18.75
C VAL A 160 18.91 -1.48 -17.39
N LEU A 161 17.71 -2.06 -17.32
CA LEU A 161 16.99 -2.30 -16.07
C LEU A 161 17.32 -3.63 -15.37
N ARG A 162 17.94 -4.59 -16.06
CA ARG A 162 18.00 -6.01 -15.64
C ARG A 162 18.66 -6.25 -14.28
N ALA A 163 19.66 -5.50 -13.88
CA ALA A 163 20.44 -5.80 -12.66
C ALA A 163 20.42 -4.69 -11.61
N LEU A 164 19.61 -3.63 -11.83
CA LEU A 164 19.54 -2.54 -10.87
C LEU A 164 18.91 -2.99 -9.56
N GLU A 165 19.54 -2.61 -8.46
CA GLU A 165 19.04 -2.81 -7.11
C GLU A 165 18.47 -1.50 -6.57
N LEU A 166 17.25 -1.57 -6.02
CA LEU A 166 16.55 -0.44 -5.44
C LEU A 166 16.48 -0.59 -3.93
N ASN A 167 16.86 0.44 -3.21
CA ASN A 167 16.62 0.58 -1.79
C ASN A 167 15.90 1.91 -1.53
N VAL A 168 14.96 1.90 -0.60
CA VAL A 168 14.23 3.10 -0.17
C VAL A 168 14.41 3.26 1.32
N ARG A 169 14.98 4.39 1.73
CA ARG A 169 15.15 4.75 3.14
C ARG A 169 14.09 5.78 3.48
N LEU A 170 13.26 5.45 4.44
CA LEU A 170 12.22 6.31 4.96
C LEU A 170 12.63 6.83 6.34
N PRO A 171 12.21 8.03 6.76
CA PRO A 171 12.40 8.49 8.13
C PRO A 171 11.58 7.63 9.10
N GLU A 172 12.07 7.48 10.32
CA GLU A 172 11.42 6.68 11.35
C GLU A 172 10.13 7.32 11.86
N HIS A 173 10.12 8.64 11.96
CA HIS A 173 8.99 9.41 12.49
C HIS A 173 8.42 10.35 11.43
N VAL A 174 7.18 10.13 11.05
CA VAL A 174 6.48 10.88 10.00
C VAL A 174 5.16 11.42 10.53
N PHE A 175 4.94 12.73 10.35
CA PHE A 175 3.74 13.42 10.80
C PHE A 175 2.88 13.86 9.62
N ALA A 176 1.58 13.74 9.77
CA ALA A 176 0.62 14.22 8.76
C ALA A 176 0.72 15.75 8.62
N GLY A 177 0.63 16.23 7.39
CA GLY A 177 0.72 17.67 7.07
C GLY A 177 2.13 18.19 6.85
N ARG A 178 3.17 17.53 7.38
CA ARG A 178 4.57 17.95 7.22
C ARG A 178 5.24 17.32 6.02
N SER A 179 6.06 18.08 5.32
CA SER A 179 6.96 17.56 4.29
C SER A 179 8.17 16.92 4.96
N MET A 180 8.52 15.72 4.51
CA MET A 180 9.67 14.98 5.01
C MET A 180 10.49 14.44 3.85
N LEU A 181 11.79 14.24 4.07
CA LEU A 181 12.69 13.72 3.06
C LEU A 181 12.88 12.22 3.22
N GLY A 182 12.46 11.47 2.21
CA GLY A 182 12.86 10.09 2.00
C GLY A 182 14.06 10.04 1.06
N ARG A 183 14.78 8.93 1.02
CA ARG A 183 15.92 8.74 0.11
C ARG A 183 15.76 7.47 -0.69
N ILE A 184 15.78 7.62 -2.01
CA ILE A 184 15.81 6.51 -2.96
C ILE A 184 17.26 6.27 -3.37
N VAL A 185 17.69 5.05 -3.26
CA VAL A 185 19.06 4.62 -3.58
C VAL A 185 19.00 3.57 -4.67
N LEU A 186 19.64 3.84 -5.80
CA LEU A 186 19.81 2.90 -6.91
C LEU A 186 21.26 2.47 -7.01
N ARG A 187 21.49 1.18 -6.96
CA ARG A 187 22.81 0.56 -7.12
C ARG A 187 22.88 -0.22 -8.43
N ASN A 188 23.94 0.03 -9.20
CA ASN A 188 24.26 -0.75 -10.39
C ASN A 188 25.42 -1.73 -10.07
N PRO A 189 25.14 -3.01 -9.82
CA PRO A 189 26.18 -3.97 -9.45
C PRO A 189 27.05 -4.42 -10.63
N ARG A 190 26.74 -3.99 -11.86
CA ARG A 190 27.50 -4.38 -13.06
C ARG A 190 28.83 -3.67 -13.11
N ARG A 191 29.86 -4.37 -13.56
CA ARG A 191 31.22 -3.82 -13.64
C ARG A 191 31.48 -3.00 -14.90
N TRP A 192 30.76 -3.27 -15.99
CA TRP A 192 31.09 -2.73 -17.33
C TRP A 192 29.94 -1.95 -17.97
N LEU A 193 28.72 -2.16 -17.56
CA LEU A 193 27.54 -1.56 -18.20
C LEU A 193 26.90 -0.51 -17.29
N PRO A 194 26.95 0.76 -17.68
CA PRO A 194 26.18 1.80 -17.01
C PRO A 194 24.68 1.69 -17.34
N SER A 195 23.85 2.32 -16.56
CA SER A 195 22.40 2.44 -16.81
C SER A 195 22.04 3.90 -17.10
N PHE A 196 21.11 4.09 -18.05
CA PHE A 196 20.71 5.40 -18.52
C PHE A 196 19.21 5.62 -18.36
N SER A 197 18.84 6.88 -18.03
CA SER A 197 17.46 7.35 -18.06
C SER A 197 16.49 6.45 -17.27
N VAL A 198 16.81 6.18 -15.99
CA VAL A 198 16.00 5.33 -15.11
C VAL A 198 15.09 6.21 -14.26
N ASN A 199 13.79 5.94 -14.30
CA ASN A 199 12.79 6.53 -13.43
C ASN A 199 12.33 5.50 -12.39
N VAL A 200 12.28 5.91 -11.13
CA VAL A 200 11.58 5.15 -10.08
C VAL A 200 10.15 5.64 -10.03
N VAL A 201 9.19 4.73 -10.19
CA VAL A 201 7.75 5.04 -10.25
C VAL A 201 6.97 4.15 -9.27
N SER A 202 5.82 4.62 -8.81
CA SER A 202 4.87 3.78 -8.08
C SER A 202 4.11 2.89 -9.05
N VAL A 203 4.10 1.58 -8.80
CA VAL A 203 3.40 0.60 -9.65
C VAL A 203 1.99 0.28 -9.14
N GLU A 204 1.66 0.68 -7.92
CA GLU A 204 0.37 0.31 -7.30
C GLU A 204 -0.84 1.02 -7.92
N LYS A 205 -0.63 2.10 -8.65
CA LYS A 205 -1.70 2.91 -9.25
C LYS A 205 -2.54 2.19 -10.31
N ASP A 206 -2.01 1.14 -10.95
CA ASP A 206 -2.67 0.49 -12.10
C ASP A 206 -3.62 -0.65 -11.76
N ASN A 207 -3.60 -1.18 -10.52
CA ASN A 207 -4.43 -2.33 -10.15
C ASN A 207 -5.77 -1.97 -9.49
N PHE A 208 -6.06 -0.68 -9.27
CA PHE A 208 -7.27 -0.21 -8.59
C PHE A 208 -8.34 0.35 -9.54
N GLY A 209 -8.17 0.14 -10.85
CA GLY A 209 -9.20 0.43 -11.82
C GLY A 209 -10.45 -0.45 -11.60
N LYS A 210 -11.61 0.12 -11.92
CA LYS A 210 -12.87 -0.61 -11.97
C LYS A 210 -12.72 -1.77 -12.95
N HIS A 211 -12.48 -2.98 -12.44
CA HIS A 211 -12.39 -4.17 -13.26
C HIS A 211 -13.76 -4.76 -13.51
N TRP A 212 -14.00 -5.16 -14.76
CA TRP A 212 -15.16 -5.91 -15.11
C TRP A 212 -14.90 -7.39 -14.76
N HIS A 213 -15.69 -7.91 -13.83
CA HIS A 213 -15.67 -9.33 -13.47
C HIS A 213 -16.94 -10.02 -13.93
N TRP A 214 -16.77 -11.19 -14.53
CA TRP A 214 -17.88 -12.08 -14.81
C TRP A 214 -18.34 -12.72 -13.51
N MET A 215 -19.46 -12.25 -12.97
CA MET A 215 -20.07 -12.85 -11.78
C MET A 215 -21.14 -13.85 -12.21
N PRO A 216 -21.22 -15.01 -11.53
CA PRO A 216 -22.30 -15.95 -11.77
C PRO A 216 -23.64 -15.28 -11.50
N ALA A 217 -24.50 -15.26 -12.49
CA ALA A 217 -25.84 -14.74 -12.43
C ALA A 217 -26.84 -15.85 -12.78
N THR A 218 -28.08 -15.62 -12.47
CA THR A 218 -29.17 -16.55 -12.88
C THR A 218 -30.12 -15.78 -13.78
N PHE A 219 -30.27 -16.23 -14.99
CA PHE A 219 -31.31 -15.75 -15.86
C PHE A 219 -32.57 -16.60 -15.60
N ALA A 220 -33.64 -15.96 -15.20
CA ALA A 220 -34.91 -16.63 -14.91
C ALA A 220 -36.08 -15.97 -15.65
N VAL A 221 -37.00 -16.77 -16.12
CA VAL A 221 -38.21 -16.31 -16.78
C VAL A 221 -39.42 -16.81 -15.98
N PRO A 222 -40.34 -15.93 -15.58
CA PRO A 222 -40.31 -14.47 -15.70
C PRO A 222 -39.35 -13.82 -14.69
N PRO A 223 -38.70 -12.70 -15.10
CA PRO A 223 -37.75 -12.02 -14.23
C PRO A 223 -38.42 -11.42 -12.99
N GLY A 224 -37.73 -11.40 -11.86
CA GLY A 224 -38.20 -10.75 -10.62
C GLY A 224 -39.18 -11.54 -9.78
N ARG A 225 -39.54 -12.77 -10.14
CA ARG A 225 -40.39 -13.64 -9.32
C ARG A 225 -39.54 -14.53 -8.37
N PRO A 226 -40.11 -14.94 -7.23
CA PRO A 226 -39.42 -15.86 -6.33
C PRO A 226 -39.11 -17.20 -7.06
N PRO A 227 -38.09 -17.94 -6.64
CA PRO A 227 -37.57 -19.13 -7.34
C PRO A 227 -38.60 -20.18 -7.67
N GLU A 228 -39.59 -20.31 -6.82
CA GLU A 228 -40.71 -21.30 -6.92
C GLU A 228 -41.72 -20.97 -8.04
N LYS A 229 -41.77 -19.71 -8.51
CA LYS A 229 -42.69 -19.23 -9.56
C LYS A 229 -42.00 -18.91 -10.89
N GLN A 230 -40.76 -19.41 -11.04
CA GLN A 230 -39.96 -19.25 -12.26
C GLN A 230 -40.07 -20.53 -13.09
N TRP A 231 -40.42 -20.37 -14.38
CA TRP A 231 -40.58 -21.53 -15.29
C TRP A 231 -39.28 -22.07 -15.86
N LEU A 232 -38.32 -21.14 -16.09
CA LEU A 232 -37.01 -21.48 -16.65
C LEU A 232 -35.92 -20.76 -15.87
N ARG A 233 -34.86 -21.49 -15.53
CA ARG A 233 -33.73 -20.98 -14.76
C ARG A 233 -32.44 -21.46 -15.40
N PHE A 234 -31.67 -20.52 -15.97
CA PHE A 234 -30.38 -20.80 -16.56
C PHE A 234 -29.26 -20.15 -15.75
N ARG A 235 -28.15 -20.85 -15.64
CA ARG A 235 -26.90 -20.23 -15.14
C ARG A 235 -26.37 -19.32 -16.23
N ASP A 236 -26.23 -18.06 -15.91
CA ASP A 236 -25.67 -17.04 -16.78
C ASP A 236 -24.52 -16.35 -16.06
N TYR A 237 -23.73 -15.59 -16.78
CA TYR A 237 -22.66 -14.79 -16.25
C TYR A 237 -22.91 -13.33 -16.59
N ARG A 238 -23.03 -12.50 -15.58
CA ARG A 238 -23.22 -11.06 -15.78
C ARG A 238 -21.90 -10.35 -15.56
N LEU A 239 -21.54 -9.51 -16.52
CA LEU A 239 -20.38 -8.63 -16.38
C LEU A 239 -20.74 -7.52 -15.40
N GLN A 240 -20.15 -7.56 -14.20
CA GLN A 240 -20.40 -6.60 -13.16
C GLN A 240 -19.13 -5.80 -12.87
N ARG A 241 -19.31 -4.49 -12.73
CA ARG A 241 -18.21 -3.59 -12.41
C ARG A 241 -17.99 -3.65 -10.89
N VAL A 242 -16.94 -4.34 -10.48
CA VAL A 242 -16.55 -4.42 -9.07
C VAL A 242 -15.62 -3.26 -8.78
N SER A 243 -16.05 -2.36 -7.88
CA SER A 243 -15.17 -1.40 -7.25
C SER A 243 -14.42 -2.13 -6.16
N LYS A 244 -13.11 -2.24 -6.27
CA LYS A 244 -12.30 -2.83 -5.20
C LYS A 244 -12.27 -1.87 -4.02
N SER A 245 -12.35 -2.42 -2.81
CA SER A 245 -12.13 -1.73 -1.52
C SER A 245 -10.94 -0.77 -1.60
N GLU A 246 -11.01 0.31 -0.82
CA GLU A 246 -9.97 1.34 -0.75
C GLU A 246 -8.59 0.72 -0.72
N ALA A 247 -7.76 1.14 -1.67
CA ALA A 247 -6.37 0.73 -1.74
C ALA A 247 -5.63 1.21 -0.50
N PRO A 248 -4.72 0.42 0.08
CA PRO A 248 -3.79 0.95 1.04
C PRO A 248 -3.09 2.17 0.42
N GLN A 249 -3.03 3.25 1.18
CA GLN A 249 -2.46 4.50 0.68
C GLN A 249 -0.99 4.26 0.34
N ALA A 250 -0.59 4.60 -0.88
CA ALA A 250 0.78 4.42 -1.34
C ALA A 250 1.72 5.39 -0.60
N ILE A 251 2.92 4.92 -0.28
CA ILE A 251 3.96 5.75 0.35
C ILE A 251 4.50 6.78 -0.65
N PHE A 252 4.59 6.39 -1.92
CA PHE A 252 5.19 7.18 -2.98
C PHE A 252 4.25 7.32 -4.17
N GLU A 253 3.92 8.53 -4.53
CA GLU A 253 3.05 8.86 -5.68
C GLU A 253 3.76 9.67 -6.77
N GLY A 254 5.07 9.75 -6.74
CA GLY A 254 5.87 10.55 -7.67
C GLY A 254 6.71 9.73 -8.63
N THR A 255 7.63 10.44 -9.29
CA THR A 255 8.69 9.85 -10.11
C THR A 255 10.02 10.47 -9.73
N THR A 256 11.03 9.64 -9.49
CA THR A 256 12.40 10.10 -9.26
C THR A 256 13.27 9.69 -10.43
N TYR A 257 13.96 10.65 -11.04
CA TYR A 257 14.72 10.45 -12.26
C TYR A 257 16.24 10.38 -12.02
N PHE A 258 16.84 9.34 -12.56
CA PHE A 258 18.29 9.11 -12.56
C PHE A 258 18.79 9.12 -14.02
N PRO A 259 19.44 10.20 -14.46
CA PRO A 259 19.89 10.32 -15.86
C PRO A 259 20.97 9.32 -16.23
N TYR A 260 21.89 9.05 -15.31
CA TYR A 260 23.04 8.18 -15.53
C TYR A 260 23.46 7.50 -14.23
N ILE A 261 23.64 6.20 -14.25
CA ILE A 261 24.11 5.40 -13.12
C ILE A 261 25.38 4.66 -13.58
N PRO A 262 26.58 5.06 -13.11
CA PRO A 262 27.83 4.41 -13.51
C PRO A 262 27.85 2.93 -13.15
N ALA A 263 28.68 2.18 -13.85
CA ALA A 263 28.94 0.79 -13.53
C ALA A 263 29.60 0.66 -12.13
N GLY A 264 29.13 -0.30 -11.33
CA GLY A 264 29.66 -0.56 -9.99
C GLY A 264 29.35 0.50 -8.94
N SER A 265 28.51 1.50 -9.25
CA SER A 265 28.23 2.63 -8.37
C SER A 265 26.82 2.61 -7.79
N GLU A 266 26.63 3.43 -6.76
CA GLU A 266 25.38 3.70 -6.09
C GLU A 266 25.08 5.19 -6.18
N LEU A 267 23.86 5.53 -6.56
CA LEU A 267 23.37 6.91 -6.58
C LEU A 267 22.13 7.04 -5.71
N ALA A 268 22.08 8.14 -4.98
CA ALA A 268 20.96 8.48 -4.13
C ALA A 268 20.26 9.74 -4.65
N ALA A 269 18.95 9.77 -4.54
CA ALA A 269 18.14 10.96 -4.75
C ALA A 269 17.19 11.14 -3.58
N ASP A 270 17.06 12.36 -3.13
CA ASP A 270 16.13 12.71 -2.09
C ASP A 270 14.72 12.88 -2.69
N LEU A 271 13.72 12.44 -1.95
CA LEU A 271 12.32 12.45 -2.33
C LEU A 271 11.53 13.17 -1.25
N GLU A 272 10.80 14.20 -1.63
CA GLU A 272 9.88 14.86 -0.74
C GLU A 272 8.61 14.01 -0.60
N LEU A 273 8.32 13.60 0.64
CA LEU A 273 7.14 12.85 1.02
C LEU A 273 6.20 13.76 1.80
N ARG A 274 4.94 13.80 1.42
CA ARG A 274 3.91 14.54 2.12
C ARG A 274 2.67 13.67 2.28
N PHE A 275 2.29 13.44 3.53
CA PHE A 275 1.10 12.66 3.87
C PHE A 275 0.03 13.60 4.43
N ASN A 276 -1.14 13.61 3.82
CA ASN A 276 -2.23 14.50 4.24
C ASN A 276 -3.05 13.95 5.40
N ARG A 277 -3.04 12.63 5.58
CA ARG A 277 -3.80 11.93 6.63
C ARG A 277 -2.87 11.03 7.43
N ARG A 278 -3.19 10.88 8.72
CA ARG A 278 -2.54 9.88 9.57
C ARG A 278 -2.94 8.47 9.14
N GLY A 279 -2.17 7.47 9.52
CA GLY A 279 -2.52 6.07 9.27
C GLY A 279 -1.33 5.21 8.90
N ARG A 280 -1.65 3.98 8.53
CA ARG A 280 -0.68 3.00 8.05
C ARG A 280 -0.61 3.05 6.53
N TYR A 281 0.55 3.37 6.00
CA TYR A 281 0.85 3.38 4.58
C TYR A 281 1.73 2.20 4.24
N GLN A 282 1.39 1.48 3.19
CA GLN A 282 2.13 0.31 2.77
C GLN A 282 2.33 0.34 1.26
N GLN A 283 3.54 0.06 0.84
CA GLN A 283 3.88 -0.12 -0.58
C GLN A 283 4.57 -1.46 -0.76
N LYS A 284 4.05 -2.29 -1.66
CA LYS A 284 4.52 -3.67 -1.88
C LYS A 284 5.53 -3.77 -3.02
N SER A 285 5.50 -2.81 -3.95
CA SER A 285 6.38 -2.83 -5.11
C SER A 285 6.65 -1.43 -5.65
N PHE A 286 7.82 -1.27 -6.23
CA PHE A 286 8.24 -0.09 -6.97
C PHE A 286 8.52 -0.48 -8.41
N GLY A 287 8.38 0.48 -9.34
CA GLY A 287 8.73 0.30 -10.73
C GLY A 287 10.04 1.02 -11.07
N LEU A 288 10.90 0.34 -11.81
CA LEU A 288 12.02 0.97 -12.51
C LEU A 288 11.63 1.08 -13.98
N ALA A 289 11.46 2.30 -14.46
CA ALA A 289 11.05 2.58 -15.84
C ALA A 289 12.18 3.25 -16.61
N THR A 290 12.35 2.88 -17.87
CA THR A 290 13.29 3.58 -18.77
C THR A 290 12.68 3.77 -20.14
N ARG A 291 13.09 4.85 -20.83
CA ARG A 291 12.77 5.15 -22.23
C ARG A 291 14.01 5.11 -23.13
N PHE A 292 15.13 4.66 -22.59
CA PHE A 292 16.38 4.54 -23.34
C PHE A 292 16.31 3.43 -24.41
N PRO A 293 16.92 3.59 -25.59
CA PRO A 293 17.72 4.76 -26.05
C PRO A 293 16.89 5.81 -26.84
N PHE A 294 15.82 5.44 -27.55
CA PHE A 294 15.14 6.31 -28.53
C PHE A 294 13.79 6.85 -28.04
N ALA A 295 13.41 6.54 -26.82
CA ALA A 295 12.13 6.93 -26.23
C ALA A 295 10.88 6.39 -26.99
N PHE A 296 11.00 5.39 -27.84
CA PHE A 296 9.86 4.79 -28.54
C PHE A 296 8.97 3.98 -27.59
N LEU A 297 9.61 3.30 -26.64
CA LEU A 297 9.00 2.40 -25.70
C LEU A 297 9.39 2.79 -24.26
N THR A 298 8.46 2.71 -23.34
CA THR A 298 8.73 2.73 -21.91
C THR A 298 8.75 1.31 -21.41
N LYS A 299 9.89 0.82 -20.93
CA LYS A 299 10.01 -0.47 -20.24
C LYS A 299 9.92 -0.22 -18.76
N THR A 300 9.00 -0.93 -18.08
CA THR A 300 8.91 -0.91 -16.61
C THR A 300 9.26 -2.29 -16.06
N ARG A 301 10.16 -2.33 -15.10
CA ARG A 301 10.50 -3.53 -14.32
C ARG A 301 9.99 -3.36 -12.90
N ARG A 302 9.17 -4.28 -12.43
CA ARG A 302 8.69 -4.30 -11.04
C ARG A 302 9.78 -4.84 -10.12
N VAL A 303 10.02 -4.11 -9.04
CA VAL A 303 10.93 -4.51 -7.96
C VAL A 303 10.07 -4.75 -6.72
N PRO A 304 9.94 -6.00 -6.27
CA PRO A 304 9.23 -6.30 -5.03
C PRO A 304 10.05 -5.75 -3.87
N LEU A 305 9.55 -4.69 -3.25
CA LEU A 305 10.17 -4.06 -2.09
C LEU A 305 9.04 -3.60 -1.17
N ILE A 306 8.82 -4.36 -0.10
CA ILE A 306 7.79 -4.03 0.88
C ILE A 306 8.35 -2.95 1.79
N ARG A 307 7.64 -1.83 1.86
CA ARG A 307 7.87 -0.75 2.82
C ARG A 307 6.56 -0.42 3.50
N GLU A 308 6.65 -0.19 4.79
CA GLU A 308 5.54 0.22 5.64
C GLU A 308 5.99 1.40 6.47
N ILE A 309 5.10 2.37 6.63
CA ILE A 309 5.33 3.54 7.45
C ILE A 309 4.04 3.89 8.20
N ILE A 310 4.19 4.26 9.45
CA ILE A 310 3.10 4.80 10.26
C ILE A 310 3.22 6.32 10.25
N VAL A 311 2.19 6.97 9.72
CA VAL A 311 2.11 8.43 9.68
C VAL A 311 1.34 8.89 10.92
N TYR A 312 2.02 9.58 11.81
CA TYR A 312 1.46 10.12 13.04
C TYR A 312 0.44 11.22 12.76
N PRO A 313 -0.49 11.49 13.69
CA PRO A 313 -1.36 12.64 13.60
C PRO A 313 -0.59 13.95 13.48
N ARG A 314 -1.28 15.01 13.11
CA ARG A 314 -0.70 16.36 13.13
C ARG A 314 -0.39 16.73 14.58
N VAL A 315 0.78 17.31 14.80
CA VAL A 315 1.22 17.86 16.09
C VAL A 315 1.44 19.37 16.02
N GLU A 316 0.94 19.99 14.95
CA GLU A 316 0.96 21.45 14.81
C GLU A 316 -0.14 22.04 15.70
N PRO A 317 0.19 23.09 16.47
CA PRO A 317 -0.79 23.74 17.32
C PRO A 317 -1.92 24.33 16.47
N THR A 318 -3.15 23.96 16.80
CA THR A 318 -4.39 24.51 16.24
C THR A 318 -4.89 25.66 17.08
N ASP A 319 -5.89 26.41 16.60
CA ASP A 319 -6.50 27.47 17.40
C ASP A 319 -7.08 26.92 18.70
N GLU A 320 -7.71 25.74 18.67
CA GLU A 320 -8.19 25.03 19.87
C GLU A 320 -7.06 24.70 20.84
N PHE A 321 -5.89 24.31 20.35
CA PHE A 321 -4.71 24.05 21.19
C PHE A 321 -4.28 25.32 21.94
N PHE A 322 -4.24 26.47 21.27
CA PHE A 322 -3.86 27.72 21.90
C PHE A 322 -4.90 28.23 22.91
N GLU A 323 -6.18 27.93 22.73
CA GLU A 323 -7.24 28.25 23.69
C GLU A 323 -7.15 27.38 24.95
N VAL A 324 -6.91 26.09 24.77
CA VAL A 324 -6.98 25.09 25.85
C VAL A 324 -5.66 25.03 26.66
N LEU A 325 -4.51 25.20 26.02
CA LEU A 325 -3.19 25.04 26.67
C LEU A 325 -2.99 25.96 27.88
N PRO A 326 -3.31 27.27 27.85
CA PRO A 326 -3.13 28.13 29.02
C PRO A 326 -3.99 27.71 30.21
N MET A 327 -5.21 27.22 29.95
CA MET A 327 -6.12 26.73 30.98
C MET A 327 -5.57 25.48 31.67
N ILE A 328 -5.14 24.50 30.84
CA ILE A 328 -4.54 23.25 31.33
C ILE A 328 -3.28 23.56 32.17
N THR A 329 -2.40 24.40 31.62
CA THR A 329 -1.13 24.73 32.30
C THR A 329 -1.39 25.40 33.64
N GLY A 330 -2.35 26.35 33.68
CA GLY A 330 -2.72 27.06 34.92
C GLY A 330 -3.33 26.12 35.97
N GLU A 331 -4.22 25.25 35.59
CA GLU A 331 -4.81 24.25 36.50
C GLU A 331 -3.78 23.22 36.97
N PHE A 332 -2.93 22.72 36.08
CA PHE A 332 -1.86 21.79 36.39
C PHE A 332 -0.85 22.41 37.37
N GLU A 333 -0.43 23.65 37.17
CA GLU A 333 0.44 24.37 38.10
C GLU A 333 -0.22 24.58 39.47
N THR A 334 -1.52 24.90 39.48
CA THR A 334 -2.27 25.06 40.72
C THR A 334 -2.40 23.74 41.46
N PHE A 335 -2.66 22.64 40.74
CA PHE A 335 -2.69 21.31 41.32
C PHE A 335 -1.33 20.89 41.91
N ALA A 336 -0.24 21.17 41.20
CA ALA A 336 1.12 20.88 41.66
C ALA A 336 1.52 21.69 42.91
N ARG A 337 1.06 22.95 43.01
CA ARG A 337 1.34 23.81 44.19
C ARG A 337 0.61 23.35 45.44
N GLY A 338 -0.60 22.82 45.32
CA GLY A 338 -1.45 22.53 46.48
C GLY A 338 -1.08 21.29 47.31
N ARG A 339 -0.16 20.43 46.83
CA ARG A 339 0.10 19.09 47.41
C ARG A 339 1.57 18.78 47.71
N GLY A 340 2.50 19.73 47.60
CA GLY A 340 3.93 19.50 47.84
C GLY A 340 4.35 19.60 49.30
N ASP A 341 5.37 18.82 49.67
CA ASP A 341 6.03 18.90 51.01
C ASP A 341 7.20 19.87 51.03
N ASP A 342 7.72 20.31 49.89
CA ASP A 342 8.83 21.23 49.78
C ASP A 342 8.38 22.69 49.85
N LEU A 343 9.13 23.49 50.64
CA LEU A 343 8.84 24.90 50.88
C LEU A 343 9.09 25.69 49.58
N TYR A 344 8.01 26.13 48.91
CA TYR A 344 8.09 26.96 47.71
C TYR A 344 8.33 28.44 48.04
N LEU A 345 7.51 28.98 48.96
CA LEU A 345 7.52 30.39 49.31
C LEU A 345 6.97 30.60 50.72
N ILE A 346 7.47 31.61 51.39
CA ILE A 346 6.85 32.13 52.60
C ILE A 346 6.19 33.46 52.25
N ARG A 347 4.83 33.50 52.23
CA ARG A 347 4.03 34.70 51.91
C ARG A 347 3.21 35.15 53.14
N GLU A 348 2.55 36.27 53.00
CA GLU A 348 1.60 36.75 54.01
C GLU A 348 0.36 35.85 54.08
N TYR A 349 -0.12 35.66 55.31
CA TYR A 349 -1.32 34.88 55.58
C TYR A 349 -2.54 35.59 54.99
N MET A 350 -3.39 34.84 54.28
CA MET A 350 -4.70 35.25 53.83
C MET A 350 -5.80 34.53 54.61
N PRO A 351 -7.01 35.10 54.77
CA PRO A 351 -8.10 34.48 55.53
C PRO A 351 -8.49 33.07 55.10
N GLU A 352 -8.15 32.71 53.89
CA GLU A 352 -8.47 31.42 53.24
C GLU A 352 -7.41 30.35 53.54
N ASP A 353 -6.27 30.74 54.11
CA ASP A 353 -5.16 29.84 54.39
C ASP A 353 -5.40 28.98 55.65
N SER A 354 -4.98 27.71 55.56
CA SER A 354 -5.04 26.82 56.71
C SER A 354 -4.02 27.21 57.77
N ALA A 355 -4.47 27.36 59.02
CA ALA A 355 -3.63 27.66 60.16
C ALA A 355 -2.49 26.63 60.39
N ARG A 356 -2.60 25.43 59.83
CA ARG A 356 -1.57 24.39 59.91
C ARG A 356 -0.29 24.75 59.12
N HIS A 357 -0.39 25.60 58.16
CA HIS A 357 0.71 26.01 57.28
C HIS A 357 1.38 27.30 57.73
N VAL A 358 1.01 27.85 58.86
CA VAL A 358 1.62 29.07 59.41
C VAL A 358 3.07 28.80 59.83
N ASP A 359 4.00 29.60 59.30
CA ASP A 359 5.40 29.61 59.74
C ASP A 359 5.56 30.49 60.91
N TRP A 360 5.49 29.91 62.13
CA TRP A 360 5.62 30.63 63.38
C TRP A 360 6.99 31.30 63.52
N LYS A 361 8.05 30.74 62.90
CA LYS A 361 9.39 31.30 62.95
C LYS A 361 9.50 32.54 62.04
N ALA A 362 8.97 32.53 60.88
CA ALA A 362 8.93 33.68 59.98
C ALA A 362 7.98 34.78 60.53
N THR A 363 6.82 34.38 61.07
CA THR A 363 5.85 35.25 61.73
C THR A 363 6.47 36.02 62.91
N ALA A 364 7.20 35.33 63.79
CA ALA A 364 7.86 35.95 64.89
C ALA A 364 8.95 36.93 64.44
N LYS A 365 9.57 36.74 63.32
CA LYS A 365 10.64 37.59 62.79
C LYS A 365 10.14 38.82 62.04
N SER A 366 8.98 38.71 61.36
CA SER A 366 8.40 39.75 60.51
C SER A 366 7.32 40.57 61.22
N GLY A 367 6.78 40.09 62.35
CA GLY A 367 5.65 40.72 63.03
C GLY A 367 4.30 40.60 62.34
N SER A 368 4.24 39.95 61.18
CA SER A 368 3.02 39.63 60.42
C SER A 368 2.89 38.14 60.24
N LEU A 369 1.65 37.62 60.22
CA LEU A 369 1.38 36.19 59.99
C LEU A 369 1.92 35.77 58.64
N LYS A 370 2.78 34.74 58.59
CA LYS A 370 3.37 34.17 57.37
C LYS A 370 2.96 32.73 57.25
N VAL A 371 2.68 32.35 56.01
CA VAL A 371 2.31 30.99 55.65
C VAL A 371 3.37 30.38 54.73
N ARG A 372 3.66 29.11 54.96
CA ARG A 372 4.49 28.28 54.10
C ARG A 372 3.64 27.78 52.95
N GLU A 373 4.04 28.11 51.76
CA GLU A 373 3.51 27.53 50.54
C GLU A 373 4.47 26.44 50.10
N PHE A 374 3.96 25.24 49.95
CA PHE A 374 4.75 24.07 49.58
C PHE A 374 4.62 23.79 48.09
N SER A 375 5.71 23.39 47.49
CA SER A 375 5.74 22.93 46.10
C SER A 375 6.12 21.45 46.06
N ARG A 376 5.47 20.70 45.22
CA ARG A 376 5.85 19.32 44.92
C ARG A 376 6.83 19.35 43.75
N GLU A 377 8.12 19.57 44.01
CA GLU A 377 9.13 19.66 42.94
C GLU A 377 9.45 18.35 42.26
N ASP A 378 9.23 17.19 42.91
CA ASP A 378 9.77 15.91 42.45
C ASP A 378 8.77 14.98 41.75
N GLU A 379 7.48 15.30 41.65
CA GLU A 379 6.51 14.37 41.01
C GLU A 379 5.40 15.10 40.22
N ARG A 380 5.79 15.89 39.24
CA ARG A 380 4.81 16.41 38.27
C ARG A 380 4.41 15.29 37.30
N LYS A 381 3.41 14.50 37.71
CA LYS A 381 2.87 13.41 36.87
C LYS A 381 1.66 13.89 36.11
N LEU A 382 1.73 13.77 34.80
CA LEU A 382 0.66 14.13 33.89
C LEU A 382 0.20 12.90 33.14
N ARG A 383 -1.10 12.67 33.10
CA ARG A 383 -1.70 11.58 32.31
C ARG A 383 -2.58 12.14 31.21
N ILE A 384 -2.31 11.80 29.97
CA ILE A 384 -3.17 12.14 28.83
C ILE A 384 -4.03 10.94 28.51
N VAL A 385 -5.35 11.15 28.54
CA VAL A 385 -6.36 10.11 28.30
C VAL A 385 -7.14 10.48 27.06
N PHE A 386 -7.04 9.64 26.03
CA PHE A 386 -7.89 9.74 24.85
C PHE A 386 -8.95 8.65 24.91
N ASP A 387 -10.17 9.04 25.26
CA ASP A 387 -11.32 8.16 25.31
C ASP A 387 -11.95 8.06 23.91
N ASN A 388 -11.60 6.99 23.19
CA ASN A 388 -11.99 6.79 21.80
C ASN A 388 -13.51 6.62 21.68
N PRO A 389 -14.21 7.46 20.90
CA PRO A 389 -15.66 7.43 20.81
C PRO A 389 -16.17 6.22 20.04
N ASP A 390 -17.44 5.88 20.27
CA ASP A 390 -18.16 4.90 19.48
C ASP A 390 -18.38 5.35 18.04
N GLN A 391 -18.55 4.38 17.15
CA GLN A 391 -18.80 4.66 15.75
C GLN A 391 -20.10 5.45 15.53
N GLY A 392 -20.02 6.59 14.87
CA GLY A 392 -21.15 7.42 14.51
C GLY A 392 -21.57 8.46 15.56
N VAL A 393 -20.95 8.47 16.74
CA VAL A 393 -21.22 9.48 17.80
C VAL A 393 -20.64 10.84 17.41
N VAL A 394 -19.47 10.85 16.77
CA VAL A 394 -18.76 12.06 16.37
C VAL A 394 -18.66 12.14 14.84
N ALA A 395 -18.71 13.33 14.28
CA ALA A 395 -18.43 13.54 12.86
C ALA A 395 -16.94 13.23 12.57
N GLU A 396 -16.65 12.67 11.38
CA GLU A 396 -15.29 12.28 10.99
C GLU A 396 -14.27 13.42 11.18
N ARG A 397 -14.66 14.65 10.82
CA ARG A 397 -13.78 15.82 10.97
C ARG A 397 -13.50 16.14 12.44
N ALA A 398 -14.52 16.17 13.30
CA ALA A 398 -14.34 16.44 14.73
C ALA A 398 -13.54 15.34 15.42
N TYR A 399 -13.65 14.09 14.95
CA TYR A 399 -12.82 12.98 15.41
C TYR A 399 -11.35 13.18 15.05
N GLU A 400 -11.05 13.57 13.81
CA GLU A 400 -9.69 13.84 13.37
C GLU A 400 -9.07 15.06 14.10
N ASP A 401 -9.88 16.10 14.32
CA ASP A 401 -9.46 17.29 15.09
C ASP A 401 -9.16 16.91 16.56
N ALA A 402 -9.98 16.07 17.18
CA ALA A 402 -9.75 15.58 18.54
C ALA A 402 -8.46 14.74 18.66
N ILE A 403 -8.19 13.89 17.67
CA ILE A 403 -6.93 13.13 17.64
C ILE A 403 -5.72 14.05 17.42
N ALA A 404 -5.84 15.05 16.55
CA ALA A 404 -4.78 16.02 16.34
C ALA A 404 -4.51 16.84 17.60
N LEU A 405 -5.56 17.23 18.34
CA LEU A 405 -5.44 17.92 19.64
C LEU A 405 -4.77 17.02 20.68
N ALA A 406 -5.21 15.77 20.83
CA ALA A 406 -4.59 14.81 21.74
C ALA A 406 -3.09 14.60 21.42
N ALA A 407 -2.76 14.47 20.14
CA ALA A 407 -1.38 14.32 19.69
C ALA A 407 -0.53 15.58 19.96
N SER A 408 -1.11 16.78 19.73
CA SER A 408 -0.44 18.06 19.96
C SER A 408 -0.16 18.31 21.44
N LEU A 409 -1.14 18.03 22.30
CA LEU A 409 -0.98 18.11 23.75
C LEU A 409 0.08 17.11 24.24
N SER A 410 0.00 15.87 23.76
CA SER A 410 0.98 14.84 24.11
C SER A 410 2.40 15.23 23.69
N TRP A 411 2.55 15.77 22.49
CA TRP A 411 3.84 16.24 21.98
C TRP A 411 4.40 17.42 22.76
N HIS A 412 3.53 18.36 23.11
CA HIS A 412 3.92 19.54 23.89
C HIS A 412 4.42 19.16 25.29
N PHE A 413 3.62 18.39 26.02
CA PHE A 413 3.97 18.02 27.40
C PHE A 413 5.10 17.00 27.48
N ALA A 414 5.33 16.18 26.48
CA ALA A 414 6.52 15.32 26.40
C ALA A 414 7.84 16.11 26.27
N GLY A 415 7.77 17.35 25.78
CA GLY A 415 8.92 18.28 25.72
C GLY A 415 9.15 19.06 27.00
N VAL A 416 8.22 19.01 27.96
CA VAL A 416 8.33 19.69 29.26
C VAL A 416 8.90 18.70 30.29
N ASN A 417 9.63 19.17 31.27
CA ASN A 417 10.21 18.32 32.32
C ASN A 417 9.12 17.80 33.30
N THR A 418 8.31 16.86 32.81
CA THR A 418 7.13 16.28 33.47
C THR A 418 7.11 14.79 33.18
N GLU A 419 6.86 13.96 34.17
CA GLU A 419 6.63 12.53 33.95
C GLU A 419 5.26 12.37 33.34
N ILE A 420 5.23 11.91 32.07
CA ILE A 420 3.99 11.79 31.28
C ILE A 420 3.61 10.34 31.06
N SER A 421 2.33 10.03 31.20
CA SER A 421 1.76 8.74 30.86
C SER A 421 0.58 8.90 29.91
N PHE A 422 0.30 7.87 29.13
CA PHE A 422 -0.73 7.88 28.09
C PHE A 422 -1.70 6.74 28.28
N VAL A 423 -2.99 7.01 28.10
CA VAL A 423 -4.05 6.01 28.24
C VAL A 423 -5.07 6.17 27.12
N SER A 424 -5.42 5.08 26.47
CA SER A 424 -6.53 4.98 25.52
C SER A 424 -7.04 3.53 25.46
N GLN A 425 -8.14 3.29 24.76
CA GLN A 425 -8.60 1.91 24.53
C GLN A 425 -7.51 1.11 23.80
N GLY A 426 -7.04 0.05 24.45
CA GLY A 426 -5.95 -0.79 23.92
C GLY A 426 -4.53 -0.26 24.14
N TYR A 427 -4.38 0.86 24.86
CA TYR A 427 -3.08 1.44 25.24
C TYR A 427 -3.14 1.97 26.67
N SER A 428 -2.25 1.55 27.52
CA SER A 428 -2.21 2.02 28.92
C SER A 428 -0.80 2.11 29.46
N GLY A 429 -0.46 3.29 30.04
CA GLY A 429 0.61 3.48 30.99
C GLY A 429 2.05 3.52 30.48
N GLU A 430 2.34 3.26 29.21
CA GLU A 430 3.70 3.39 28.70
C GLU A 430 4.07 4.88 28.45
N PRO A 431 5.20 5.37 28.99
CA PRO A 431 5.62 6.77 28.87
C PRO A 431 6.29 7.08 27.51
N ASP A 432 6.04 6.27 26.48
CA ASP A 432 6.63 6.45 25.16
C ASP A 432 5.68 7.22 24.24
N ILE A 433 6.03 8.49 23.96
CA ILE A 433 5.26 9.38 23.08
C ILE A 433 5.10 8.80 21.67
N TYR A 434 6.14 8.21 21.10
CA TYR A 434 6.07 7.71 19.72
C TYR A 434 5.17 6.49 19.61
N ARG A 435 5.15 5.62 20.61
CA ARG A 435 4.20 4.49 20.66
C ARG A 435 2.76 4.97 20.80
N PHE A 436 2.53 6.00 21.62
CA PHE A 436 1.20 6.58 21.76
C PHE A 436 0.74 7.25 20.46
N LEU A 437 1.61 8.04 19.80
CA LEU A 437 1.32 8.63 18.50
C LEU A 437 1.07 7.58 17.42
N ALA A 438 1.80 6.46 17.46
CA ALA A 438 1.56 5.32 16.57
C ALA A 438 0.19 4.65 16.83
N HIS A 439 -0.21 4.55 18.11
CA HIS A 439 -1.54 4.09 18.48
C HIS A 439 -2.62 5.03 17.93
N LEU A 440 -2.49 6.34 18.19
CA LEU A 440 -3.41 7.34 17.67
C LEU A 440 -3.44 7.37 16.12
N ALA A 441 -2.33 7.07 15.44
CA ALA A 441 -2.27 7.03 13.99
C ALA A 441 -3.23 6.01 13.37
N VAL A 442 -3.42 4.87 14.02
CA VAL A 442 -4.27 3.77 13.52
C VAL A 442 -5.62 3.70 14.23
N ALA A 443 -5.84 4.53 15.27
CA ALA A 443 -7.09 4.56 16.02
C ALA A 443 -8.28 4.92 15.11
N GLN A 444 -9.35 4.17 15.25
CA GLN A 444 -10.64 4.39 14.59
C GLN A 444 -11.75 4.31 15.62
N PRO A 445 -12.89 5.00 15.42
CA PRO A 445 -14.04 4.88 16.31
C PRO A 445 -14.49 3.42 16.39
N GLN A 446 -14.56 2.88 17.61
CA GLN A 446 -14.93 1.49 17.86
C GLN A 446 -15.87 1.39 19.07
N PRO A 447 -16.83 0.46 19.06
CA PRO A 447 -17.74 0.21 20.17
C PRO A 447 -17.00 -0.50 21.31
N LEU A 448 -16.17 0.23 22.04
CA LEU A 448 -15.44 -0.24 23.19
C LEU A 448 -15.89 0.53 24.43
N PRO A 449 -15.88 -0.10 25.62
CA PRO A 449 -16.23 0.58 26.86
C PRO A 449 -15.29 1.77 27.10
N SER A 450 -15.84 2.87 27.61
CA SER A 450 -15.08 4.08 27.92
C SER A 450 -13.94 3.79 28.91
N VAL A 451 -12.79 4.37 28.62
CA VAL A 451 -11.63 4.27 29.51
C VAL A 451 -11.85 5.09 30.79
N VAL A 452 -12.63 6.18 30.68
CA VAL A 452 -12.92 7.08 31.81
C VAL A 452 -13.64 6.37 32.96
N GLU A 453 -14.52 5.40 32.64
CA GLU A 453 -15.24 4.61 33.64
C GLU A 453 -14.32 3.66 34.44
N ARG A 454 -13.18 3.29 33.84
CA ARG A 454 -12.21 2.33 34.43
C ARG A 454 -10.97 3.01 34.95
N LEU A 455 -10.87 4.33 34.78
CA LEU A 455 -9.71 5.10 35.21
C LEU A 455 -9.73 5.18 36.73
N GLU A 456 -8.74 4.56 37.39
CA GLU A 456 -8.56 4.66 38.78
C GLU A 456 -8.03 6.07 39.15
N PRO A 457 -8.59 6.73 40.21
CA PRO A 457 -8.05 7.95 40.73
C PRO A 457 -6.60 7.73 41.17
N SER A 458 -5.70 8.53 40.67
CA SER A 458 -4.29 8.53 41.04
C SER A 458 -3.84 9.93 41.43
N ASP A 459 -2.63 10.06 41.94
CA ASP A 459 -2.01 11.35 42.23
C ASP A 459 -1.60 12.13 40.97
N ASP A 460 -1.83 11.53 39.75
CA ASP A 460 -1.54 12.17 38.49
C ASP A 460 -2.62 13.20 38.14
N TYR A 461 -2.19 14.31 37.54
CA TYR A 461 -3.14 15.21 36.89
C TYR A 461 -3.52 14.67 35.51
N ASN A 462 -4.81 14.62 35.20
CA ASN A 462 -5.29 14.02 33.97
C ASN A 462 -5.77 15.09 32.99
N ILE A 463 -5.42 14.93 31.72
CA ILE A 463 -6.06 15.63 30.59
C ILE A 463 -6.88 14.59 29.84
N ILE A 464 -8.20 14.72 29.91
CA ILE A 464 -9.13 13.71 29.40
C ILE A 464 -9.92 14.28 28.21
N LEU A 465 -9.71 13.69 27.03
CA LEU A 465 -10.52 13.95 25.84
C LEU A 465 -11.59 12.87 25.76
N THR A 466 -12.86 13.23 25.85
CA THR A 466 -13.97 12.24 25.88
C THR A 466 -15.24 12.78 25.25
N THR A 467 -16.10 11.87 24.81
CA THR A 467 -17.49 12.16 24.38
C THR A 467 -18.52 11.87 25.46
N GLN A 468 -18.08 11.37 26.64
CA GLN A 468 -18.98 11.05 27.73
C GLN A 468 -19.66 12.30 28.29
N PRO A 469 -20.98 12.23 28.55
CA PRO A 469 -21.69 13.35 29.19
C PRO A 469 -21.17 13.54 30.64
N ARG A 470 -21.22 14.78 31.10
CA ARG A 470 -20.73 15.14 32.45
C ARG A 470 -21.27 14.24 33.57
N GLY A 471 -22.50 13.78 33.46
CA GLY A 471 -23.12 12.89 34.45
C GLY A 471 -22.62 11.43 34.43
N GLY A 472 -21.94 11.00 33.38
CA GLY A 472 -21.34 9.66 33.26
C GLY A 472 -19.91 9.57 33.79
N ILE A 473 -19.32 10.69 34.18
CA ILE A 473 -17.91 10.75 34.63
C ILE A 473 -17.85 10.59 36.15
N PRO A 474 -16.98 9.69 36.67
CA PRO A 474 -16.78 9.50 38.10
C PRO A 474 -16.40 10.82 38.79
N THR A 475 -17.09 11.15 39.90
CA THR A 475 -16.90 12.42 40.62
C THR A 475 -15.48 12.60 41.15
N ALA A 476 -14.79 11.52 41.48
CA ALA A 476 -13.41 11.54 41.96
C ALA A 476 -12.42 12.11 40.95
N LEU A 477 -12.70 12.01 39.64
CA LEU A 477 -11.81 12.49 38.60
C LEU A 477 -11.86 14.01 38.41
N TRP A 478 -12.95 14.67 38.81
CA TRP A 478 -13.10 16.10 38.61
C TRP A 478 -12.09 16.96 39.40
N ALA A 479 -11.60 16.46 40.53
CA ALA A 479 -10.65 17.19 41.37
C ALA A 479 -9.20 17.16 40.83
N CYS A 480 -8.88 16.20 39.94
CA CYS A 480 -7.53 15.98 39.41
C CYS A 480 -7.49 15.88 37.88
N SER A 481 -8.48 16.43 37.18
CA SER A 481 -8.57 16.25 35.72
C SER A 481 -9.11 17.49 35.03
N TYR A 482 -8.54 17.79 33.86
CA TYR A 482 -9.09 18.73 32.90
C TYR A 482 -9.84 17.95 31.79
N PHE A 483 -11.08 18.30 31.56
CA PHE A 483 -11.92 17.60 30.59
C PHE A 483 -12.09 18.43 29.33
N ILE A 484 -11.78 17.80 28.19
CA ILE A 484 -12.05 18.31 26.85
C ILE A 484 -13.16 17.46 26.24
N PHE A 485 -14.31 18.07 26.06
CA PHE A 485 -15.48 17.37 25.51
C PHE A 485 -15.46 17.45 23.99
N ILE A 486 -15.39 16.27 23.34
CA ILE A 486 -15.49 16.16 21.89
C ILE A 486 -16.96 16.30 21.53
N GLY A 487 -17.28 17.31 20.73
CA GLY A 487 -18.67 17.62 20.37
C GLY A 487 -19.36 16.46 19.64
N PRO A 488 -20.62 16.15 19.97
CA PRO A 488 -21.43 15.23 19.21
C PRO A 488 -21.68 15.75 17.79
N LYS A 489 -22.05 14.84 16.91
CA LYS A 489 -22.33 15.11 15.49
C LYS A 489 -23.50 16.05 15.27
#